data_a9f3dc7c13fda870293e6f86adaf6b59
#
_entry.id   a9f3dc7c13fda870293e6f86adaf6b59
#
_cell.length_a   1.000
_cell.length_b   1.000
_cell.length_c   1.000
_cell.angle_alpha   90.00
_cell.angle_beta   90.00
_cell.angle_gamma   90.00
#
_symmetry.space_group_name_H-M   'P 1'
#
loop_
_entity.id
_entity.type
_entity.pdbx_description
1 polymer ?
#
loop_
_entity_poly.entity_id
_entity_poly.type
_entity_poly.pdbx_seq_one_letter_code
_entity_poly.pdbx_strand_id
1 'polypeptide(L)'
;MHNTERLITRTIATQSCIKSGLCKKSGRLMSVLLLVFLSLVASCQGDGEYLSRLERIKKVGDSEPETAIKMLDSLDMHVVPHTDYGQKKHDLLRVRLRDKAYIEAKNDKEIKPIVEYMESHGRETDLQEAYYYAGSVYRDLKDMPRAIDYFRKSEETADRNQTCDSLLLRNTFSNLYYAFTRVQDFSNAKIYAVKEYELSDKCNYGKTRALVHLASVSSMLGEEENAKRTLQKAMNGLTEKDKKTRDLLYSLITNLSELGMEEAKYCHELLMKLPPEKMSSADVFTIALYNELMNGDTDAAIKMYKDILTRNDDLYSSYDAVRHLYRISKHRGDKAMMLDYGEQYMRITDSLNMGKRQELAATANNQYQYYKDIEEIQQTIREKDRYRLWTFGTLSVLVLVVSSSLVAYYYKKNKYLQRAMSLSGHLKATKEENATLTKELERRRAEIDAAHKALLGMRAQAERLSEETARYEAVIREQEQQLAKRDEQNERYRIMLTKTHLEDTARNVMENVRMAAGGKHDMTEDDWTALQLSIDGMHPTFSDEIKKAVGTCNEQQRRVYYLLRAGLTARQIQVILPVPRSTLWRWIKRLSETNPDIVHIEE
;
A
#
# COMPACT_ATOMS: atom_id res chain seq x y z
N MET A 1 11.77 -29.46 88.23
CA MET A 1 11.81 -28.10 87.63
C MET A 1 13.02 -27.86 86.69
N HIS A 2 14.03 -28.66 86.66
CA HIS A 2 15.28 -28.42 85.86
C HIS A 2 15.23 -28.93 84.41
N ASN A 3 14.25 -29.77 84.06
CA ASN A 3 14.14 -30.32 82.67
C ASN A 3 13.20 -29.49 81.76
N THR A 4 12.37 -28.65 82.29
CA THR A 4 11.48 -27.80 81.49
C THR A 4 12.13 -26.53 81.00
N GLU A 5 13.11 -25.98 81.71
CA GLU A 5 13.87 -24.80 81.26
C GLU A 5 14.84 -25.15 80.09
N ARG A 6 15.41 -26.34 80.07
CA ARG A 6 16.27 -26.77 78.96
C ARG A 6 15.49 -26.99 77.63
N LEU A 7 14.21 -27.39 77.72
CA LEU A 7 13.37 -27.52 76.51
C LEU A 7 12.93 -26.16 75.97
N ILE A 8 12.62 -25.20 76.86
CA ILE A 8 12.21 -23.85 76.44
C ILE A 8 13.36 -23.10 75.78
N THR A 9 14.57 -23.18 76.36
CA THR A 9 15.77 -22.56 75.77
C THR A 9 16.17 -23.19 74.41
N ARG A 10 16.02 -24.48 74.23
CA ARG A 10 16.22 -25.13 72.90
C ARG A 10 15.20 -24.71 71.89
N THR A 11 13.93 -24.55 72.25
CA THR A 11 12.84 -24.17 71.34
C THR A 11 12.99 -22.70 70.89
N ILE A 12 13.43 -21.80 71.83
CA ILE A 12 13.69 -20.39 71.49
C ILE A 12 14.94 -20.24 70.60
N ALA A 13 15.96 -21.04 70.81
CA ALA A 13 17.18 -21.03 69.97
C ALA A 13 16.91 -21.58 68.55
N THR A 14 16.05 -22.60 68.41
CA THR A 14 15.63 -23.11 67.08
C THR A 14 14.71 -22.13 66.37
N GLN A 15 13.82 -21.45 67.05
CA GLN A 15 12.95 -20.39 66.44
C GLN A 15 13.79 -19.19 65.98
N SER A 16 14.80 -18.80 66.75
CA SER A 16 15.74 -17.71 66.34
C SER A 16 16.59 -18.07 65.12
N CYS A 17 17.05 -19.36 65.04
CA CYS A 17 17.81 -19.83 63.91
C CYS A 17 16.97 -19.96 62.64
N ILE A 18 15.67 -20.37 62.75
CA ILE A 18 14.77 -20.47 61.61
C ILE A 18 14.38 -19.05 61.11
N LYS A 19 14.14 -18.10 62.00
CA LYS A 19 13.88 -16.70 61.60
C LYS A 19 15.08 -16.05 60.92
N SER A 20 16.32 -16.30 61.37
CA SER A 20 17.52 -15.75 60.72
C SER A 20 17.81 -16.38 59.35
N GLY A 21 17.48 -17.67 59.16
CA GLY A 21 17.64 -18.36 57.87
C GLY A 21 16.62 -17.95 56.83
N LEU A 22 15.36 -17.72 57.24
CA LEU A 22 14.31 -17.21 56.37
C LEU A 22 14.53 -15.73 55.97
N CYS A 23 15.00 -14.90 56.92
CA CYS A 23 15.33 -13.50 56.66
C CYS A 23 16.52 -13.36 55.68
N LYS A 24 17.56 -14.22 55.77
CA LYS A 24 18.69 -14.23 54.82
C LYS A 24 18.30 -14.72 53.43
N LYS A 25 17.36 -15.69 53.30
CA LYS A 25 16.87 -16.15 51.98
C LYS A 25 15.96 -15.13 51.34
N SER A 26 15.08 -14.51 52.13
CA SER A 26 14.18 -13.44 51.66
C SER A 26 14.98 -12.20 51.27
N GLY A 27 16.00 -11.83 52.01
CA GLY A 27 16.91 -10.73 51.67
C GLY A 27 17.70 -10.98 50.39
N ARG A 28 18.17 -12.21 50.14
CA ARG A 28 18.83 -12.56 48.88
C ARG A 28 17.89 -12.58 47.70
N LEU A 29 16.67 -13.07 47.86
CA LEU A 29 15.63 -13.04 46.81
C LEU A 29 15.22 -11.61 46.47
N MET A 30 15.07 -10.76 47.51
CA MET A 30 14.78 -9.34 47.35
C MET A 30 15.95 -8.57 46.73
N SER A 31 17.19 -8.91 47.05
CA SER A 31 18.36 -8.32 46.41
C SER A 31 18.49 -8.73 44.93
N VAL A 32 18.20 -9.99 44.60
CA VAL A 32 18.14 -10.46 43.19
C VAL A 32 17.01 -9.80 42.43
N LEU A 33 15.82 -9.70 43.03
CA LEU A 33 14.68 -8.96 42.43
C LEU A 33 14.99 -7.47 42.28
N LEU A 34 15.67 -6.85 43.25
CA LEU A 34 16.09 -5.46 43.16
C LEU A 34 17.18 -5.26 42.09
N LEU A 35 18.13 -6.20 41.97
CA LEU A 35 19.16 -6.20 40.91
C LEU A 35 18.52 -6.40 39.52
N VAL A 36 17.56 -7.31 39.39
CA VAL A 36 16.78 -7.48 38.14
C VAL A 36 15.94 -6.24 37.86
N PHE A 37 15.33 -5.66 38.88
CA PHE A 37 14.58 -4.40 38.72
C PHE A 37 15.49 -3.23 38.37
N LEU A 38 16.67 -3.12 39.01
CA LEU A 38 17.68 -2.10 38.68
C LEU A 38 18.29 -2.34 37.29
N SER A 39 18.49 -3.58 36.87
CA SER A 39 18.95 -3.88 35.51
C SER A 39 17.84 -3.57 34.46
N LEU A 40 16.57 -3.79 34.78
CA LEU A 40 15.42 -3.37 33.95
C LEU A 40 15.28 -1.86 33.89
N VAL A 41 15.51 -1.15 35.00
CA VAL A 41 15.49 0.33 35.06
C VAL A 41 16.72 0.93 34.39
N ALA A 42 17.91 0.31 34.51
CA ALA A 42 19.13 0.73 33.81
C ALA A 42 19.06 0.45 32.31
N SER A 43 18.34 -0.59 31.89
CA SER A 43 17.99 -0.84 30.47
C SER A 43 16.98 0.20 29.93
N CYS A 44 16.32 0.96 30.78
CA CYS A 44 15.47 2.11 30.46
C CYS A 44 16.25 3.44 30.42
N GLN A 45 17.57 3.46 30.20
CA GLN A 45 18.21 4.65 29.65
C GLN A 45 17.75 4.77 28.18
N GLY A 46 16.52 5.26 28.05
CA GLY A 46 15.92 5.47 26.75
C GLY A 46 16.72 6.51 25.97
N ASP A 47 16.70 6.41 24.66
CA ASP A 47 17.36 7.31 23.71
C ASP A 47 16.86 8.77 23.77
N GLY A 48 16.43 9.27 24.94
CA GLY A 48 15.78 10.58 25.08
C GLY A 48 16.65 11.73 24.57
N GLU A 49 17.96 11.72 24.87
CA GLU A 49 18.88 12.72 24.34
C GLU A 49 19.09 12.53 22.82
N TYR A 50 19.25 11.28 22.38
CA TYR A 50 19.41 10.94 20.97
C TYR A 50 18.19 11.37 20.15
N LEU A 51 17.00 11.01 20.59
CA LEU A 51 15.74 11.42 19.96
C LEU A 51 15.57 12.95 19.92
N SER A 52 15.97 13.65 20.99
CA SER A 52 15.98 15.11 21.03
C SER A 52 16.93 15.72 19.98
N ARG A 53 18.07 15.07 19.72
CA ARG A 53 18.99 15.47 18.64
C ARG A 53 18.38 15.23 17.27
N LEU A 54 17.72 14.08 17.06
CA LEU A 54 16.99 13.79 15.81
C LEU A 54 15.88 14.83 15.53
N GLU A 55 15.13 15.22 16.56
CA GLU A 55 14.08 16.25 16.40
C GLU A 55 14.66 17.63 16.05
N ARG A 56 15.85 17.98 16.54
CA ARG A 56 16.55 19.20 16.11
C ARG A 56 16.99 19.13 14.66
N ILE A 57 17.56 18.00 14.23
CA ILE A 57 17.96 17.76 12.83
C ILE A 57 16.72 17.79 11.92
N LYS A 58 15.62 17.17 12.36
CA LYS A 58 14.32 17.20 11.66
C LYS A 58 13.87 18.63 11.37
N LYS A 59 13.92 19.53 12.37
CA LYS A 59 13.55 20.94 12.22
C LYS A 59 14.45 21.69 11.24
N VAL A 60 15.77 21.45 11.28
CA VAL A 60 16.70 22.03 10.29
C VAL A 60 16.36 21.53 8.89
N GLY A 61 16.03 20.25 8.76
CA GLY A 61 15.66 19.62 7.49
C GLY A 61 14.37 20.15 6.87
N ASP A 62 13.55 20.89 7.61
CA ASP A 62 12.35 21.51 7.05
C ASP A 62 12.67 22.71 6.12
N SER A 63 13.82 23.36 6.32
CA SER A 63 14.30 24.47 5.48
C SER A 63 15.60 24.17 4.74
N GLU A 64 16.48 23.36 5.32
CA GLU A 64 17.82 23.06 4.80
C GLU A 64 18.09 21.55 4.81
N PRO A 65 17.46 20.76 3.94
CA PRO A 65 17.55 19.31 4.01
C PRO A 65 18.97 18.76 3.78
N GLU A 66 19.76 19.37 2.91
CA GLU A 66 21.14 18.96 2.65
C GLU A 66 22.06 19.19 3.88
N THR A 67 21.87 20.32 4.58
CA THR A 67 22.56 20.58 5.84
C THR A 67 22.16 19.58 6.91
N ALA A 68 20.87 19.27 7.01
CA ALA A 68 20.36 18.28 7.94
C ALA A 68 20.87 16.85 7.67
N ILE A 69 21.05 16.46 6.41
CA ILE A 69 21.66 15.18 6.02
C ILE A 69 23.10 15.10 6.58
N LYS A 70 23.91 16.15 6.37
CA LYS A 70 25.28 16.20 6.91
C LYS A 70 25.31 16.14 8.44
N MET A 71 24.34 16.79 9.09
CA MET A 71 24.21 16.71 10.55
C MET A 71 23.85 15.29 11.01
N LEU A 72 22.99 14.59 10.29
CA LEU A 72 22.59 13.22 10.58
C LEU A 72 23.77 12.26 10.39
N ASP A 73 24.51 12.39 9.29
CA ASP A 73 25.72 11.60 9.00
C ASP A 73 26.82 11.84 10.05
N SER A 74 26.96 13.07 10.55
CA SER A 74 27.87 13.38 11.65
C SER A 74 27.43 12.73 12.97
N LEU A 75 26.13 12.66 13.20
CA LEU A 75 25.57 11.98 14.38
C LEU A 75 25.86 10.47 14.34
N ASP A 76 25.75 9.82 13.18
CA ASP A 76 26.06 8.41 12.96
C ASP A 76 27.49 8.03 13.35
N MET A 77 28.44 8.93 13.13
CA MET A 77 29.85 8.67 13.44
C MET A 77 30.15 8.75 14.94
N HIS A 78 29.31 9.41 15.72
CA HIS A 78 29.65 9.76 17.11
C HIS A 78 28.70 9.20 18.17
N VAL A 79 27.46 8.89 17.80
CA VAL A 79 26.43 8.44 18.75
C VAL A 79 25.58 7.35 18.12
N VAL A 80 25.54 6.19 18.74
CA VAL A 80 24.72 5.05 18.31
C VAL A 80 23.46 5.02 19.17
N PRO A 81 22.25 4.82 18.60
CA PRO A 81 21.04 4.62 19.37
C PRO A 81 21.13 3.34 20.21
N HIS A 82 20.56 3.39 21.42
CA HIS A 82 20.57 2.26 22.35
C HIS A 82 19.36 1.34 22.19
N THR A 83 18.34 1.79 21.45
CA THR A 83 17.10 1.05 21.24
C THR A 83 16.78 0.89 19.77
N ASP A 84 16.08 -0.19 19.42
CA ASP A 84 15.57 -0.40 18.06
C ASP A 84 14.65 0.75 17.63
N TYR A 85 13.89 1.32 18.56
CA TYR A 85 13.04 2.48 18.28
C TYR A 85 13.87 3.71 17.87
N GLY A 86 14.94 4.00 18.62
CA GLY A 86 15.87 5.08 18.27
C GLY A 86 16.49 4.90 16.89
N GLN A 87 16.91 3.66 16.58
CA GLN A 87 17.45 3.33 15.25
C GLN A 87 16.41 3.53 14.16
N LYS A 88 15.19 3.05 14.33
CA LYS A 88 14.13 3.20 13.33
C LYS A 88 13.69 4.65 13.13
N LYS A 89 13.68 5.46 14.20
CA LYS A 89 13.45 6.91 14.10
C LYS A 89 14.55 7.62 13.31
N HIS A 90 15.79 7.21 13.52
CA HIS A 90 16.94 7.70 12.76
C HIS A 90 16.82 7.35 11.27
N ASP A 91 16.55 6.07 10.96
CA ASP A 91 16.40 5.59 9.58
C ASP A 91 15.23 6.31 8.88
N LEU A 92 14.10 6.50 9.57
CA LEU A 92 12.96 7.26 9.06
C LEU A 92 13.32 8.71 8.76
N LEU A 93 14.07 9.36 9.67
CA LEU A 93 14.55 10.73 9.45
C LEU A 93 15.45 10.82 8.23
N ARG A 94 16.31 9.83 7.99
CA ARG A 94 17.16 9.76 6.79
C ARG A 94 16.34 9.72 5.51
N VAL A 95 15.31 8.86 5.47
CA VAL A 95 14.38 8.80 4.33
C VAL A 95 13.67 10.14 4.12
N ARG A 96 13.18 10.76 5.21
CA ARG A 96 12.55 12.09 5.18
C ARG A 96 13.47 13.15 4.57
N LEU A 97 14.70 13.22 5.05
CA LEU A 97 15.64 14.26 4.60
C LEU A 97 16.02 14.09 3.13
N ARG A 98 16.16 12.84 2.65
CA ARG A 98 16.39 12.55 1.23
C ARG A 98 15.20 12.97 0.37
N ASP A 99 13.98 12.63 0.77
CA ASP A 99 12.76 13.06 0.05
C ASP A 99 12.69 14.60 -0.04
N LYS A 100 12.98 15.31 1.07
CA LYS A 100 13.01 16.77 1.09
C LYS A 100 14.15 17.40 0.28
N ALA A 101 15.25 16.69 0.12
CA ALA A 101 16.39 17.10 -0.72
C ALA A 101 16.21 16.68 -2.19
N TYR A 102 15.03 16.15 -2.57
CA TYR A 102 14.73 15.63 -3.92
C TYR A 102 15.69 14.53 -4.37
N ILE A 103 16.21 13.73 -3.44
CA ILE A 103 17.03 12.56 -3.72
C ILE A 103 16.12 11.35 -3.85
N GLU A 104 15.88 10.94 -5.10
CA GLU A 104 14.97 9.83 -5.41
C GLU A 104 15.44 8.50 -4.80
N ALA A 105 14.49 7.75 -4.28
CA ALA A 105 14.71 6.41 -3.78
C ALA A 105 14.99 5.43 -4.93
N LYS A 106 16.01 4.58 -4.78
CA LYS A 106 16.37 3.56 -5.79
C LYS A 106 15.77 2.18 -5.51
N ASN A 107 15.33 1.93 -4.30
CA ASN A 107 14.70 0.69 -3.84
C ASN A 107 13.96 0.93 -2.52
N ASP A 108 13.23 -0.08 -2.06
CA ASP A 108 12.41 -0.06 -0.85
C ASP A 108 13.07 -0.72 0.39
N LYS A 109 14.34 -1.12 0.29
CA LYS A 109 15.04 -1.88 1.34
C LYS A 109 15.16 -1.12 2.67
N GLU A 110 15.28 0.21 2.61
CA GLU A 110 15.39 1.04 3.80
C GLU A 110 14.01 1.25 4.47
N ILE A 111 12.96 1.48 3.68
CA ILE A 111 11.65 1.86 4.23
C ILE A 111 10.84 0.68 4.77
N LYS A 112 10.91 -0.51 4.14
CA LYS A 112 10.16 -1.70 4.57
C LYS A 112 10.35 -2.04 6.05
N PRO A 113 11.59 -2.25 6.56
CA PRO A 113 11.81 -2.60 7.95
C PRO A 113 11.45 -1.47 8.94
N ILE A 114 11.37 -0.22 8.46
CA ILE A 114 10.89 0.91 9.27
C ILE A 114 9.38 0.80 9.45
N VAL A 115 8.64 0.58 8.37
CA VAL A 115 7.18 0.43 8.41
C VAL A 115 6.79 -0.77 9.28
N GLU A 116 7.38 -1.95 9.05
CA GLU A 116 7.12 -3.16 9.84
C GLU A 116 7.34 -2.94 11.34
N TYR A 117 8.40 -2.23 11.70
CA TYR A 117 8.66 -1.89 13.08
C TYR A 117 7.62 -0.90 13.64
N MET A 118 7.29 0.16 12.89
CA MET A 118 6.35 1.18 13.36
C MET A 118 4.91 0.65 13.45
N GLU A 119 4.52 -0.31 12.63
CA GLU A 119 3.22 -1.00 12.73
C GLU A 119 3.05 -1.74 14.06
N SER A 120 4.13 -2.28 14.62
CA SER A 120 4.09 -3.10 15.84
C SER A 120 4.49 -2.35 17.11
N HIS A 121 5.31 -1.29 17.02
CA HIS A 121 5.96 -0.62 18.16
C HIS A 121 5.91 0.91 18.07
N GLY A 122 5.51 1.48 16.94
CA GLY A 122 5.46 2.93 16.74
C GLY A 122 4.27 3.59 17.44
N ARG A 123 4.42 4.88 17.73
CA ARG A 123 3.27 5.72 18.06
C ARG A 123 2.53 6.06 16.76
N GLU A 124 1.26 6.40 16.85
CA GLU A 124 0.43 6.73 15.68
C GLU A 124 1.02 7.86 14.83
N THR A 125 1.64 8.87 15.45
CA THR A 125 2.36 9.94 14.73
C THR A 125 3.56 9.44 13.96
N ASP A 126 4.32 8.49 14.52
CA ASP A 126 5.48 7.88 13.85
C ASP A 126 5.03 6.95 12.73
N LEU A 127 3.93 6.24 12.93
CA LEU A 127 3.31 5.37 11.94
C LEU A 127 2.76 6.17 10.76
N GLN A 128 2.07 7.28 11.01
CA GLN A 128 1.63 8.21 9.97
C GLN A 128 2.82 8.70 9.11
N GLU A 129 3.92 9.10 9.77
CA GLU A 129 5.13 9.57 9.09
C GLU A 129 5.79 8.44 8.29
N ALA A 130 5.88 7.23 8.85
CA ALA A 130 6.44 6.06 8.16
C ALA A 130 5.64 5.68 6.91
N TYR A 131 4.31 5.67 7.00
CA TYR A 131 3.45 5.42 5.85
C TYR A 131 3.57 6.51 4.78
N TYR A 132 3.63 7.78 5.17
CA TYR A 132 3.84 8.88 4.23
C TYR A 132 5.14 8.70 3.43
N TYR A 133 6.27 8.44 4.12
CA TYR A 133 7.55 8.26 3.43
C TYR A 133 7.65 6.94 2.68
N ALA A 134 6.92 5.90 3.08
CA ALA A 134 6.76 4.72 2.26
C ALA A 134 6.04 5.06 0.94
N GLY A 135 4.96 5.83 1.01
CA GLY A 135 4.29 6.36 -0.17
C GLY A 135 5.22 7.15 -1.08
N SER A 136 6.07 8.03 -0.51
CA SER A 136 7.07 8.81 -1.26
C SER A 136 8.10 7.90 -1.95
N VAL A 137 8.64 6.90 -1.24
CA VAL A 137 9.58 5.93 -1.82
C VAL A 137 8.95 5.17 -3.00
N TYR A 138 7.72 4.67 -2.86
CA TYR A 138 7.07 3.95 -3.95
C TYR A 138 6.65 4.87 -5.11
N ARG A 139 6.33 6.14 -4.84
CA ARG A 139 6.16 7.17 -5.88
C ARG A 139 7.45 7.34 -6.71
N ASP A 140 8.59 7.46 -6.06
CA ASP A 140 9.89 7.59 -6.72
C ASP A 140 10.25 6.34 -7.53
N LEU A 141 9.91 5.16 -7.04
CA LEU A 141 10.04 3.88 -7.74
C LEU A 141 9.00 3.70 -8.87
N LYS A 142 8.13 4.70 -9.09
CA LYS A 142 7.04 4.68 -10.08
C LYS A 142 6.00 3.56 -9.84
N ASP A 143 5.94 3.04 -8.62
CA ASP A 143 4.95 2.06 -8.17
C ASP A 143 3.73 2.81 -7.58
N MET A 144 2.92 3.40 -8.46
CA MET A 144 1.77 4.18 -8.05
C MET A 144 0.74 3.41 -7.21
N PRO A 145 0.43 2.12 -7.47
CA PRO A 145 -0.47 1.35 -6.62
C PRO A 145 -0.01 1.29 -5.16
N ARG A 146 1.26 0.97 -4.90
CA ARG A 146 1.82 0.94 -3.54
C ARG A 146 1.92 2.35 -2.95
N ALA A 147 2.29 3.35 -3.74
CA ALA A 147 2.32 4.73 -3.29
C ALA A 147 0.95 5.18 -2.78
N ILE A 148 -0.12 4.93 -3.56
CA ILE A 148 -1.50 5.26 -3.18
C ILE A 148 -1.91 4.51 -1.91
N ASP A 149 -1.60 3.22 -1.79
CA ASP A 149 -1.92 2.41 -0.61
C ASP A 149 -1.28 2.99 0.66
N TYR A 150 0.03 3.29 0.62
CA TYR A 150 0.73 3.85 1.77
C TYR A 150 0.29 5.28 2.11
N PHE A 151 0.03 6.12 1.12
CA PHE A 151 -0.53 7.45 1.39
C PHE A 151 -1.94 7.36 1.99
N ARG A 152 -2.77 6.41 1.58
CA ARG A 152 -4.07 6.16 2.22
C ARG A 152 -3.92 5.66 3.66
N LYS A 153 -2.99 4.74 3.93
CA LYS A 153 -2.67 4.32 5.30
C LYS A 153 -2.22 5.49 6.18
N SER A 154 -1.44 6.43 5.61
CA SER A 154 -1.05 7.66 6.31
C SER A 154 -2.27 8.55 6.62
N GLU A 155 -3.20 8.72 5.67
CA GLU A 155 -4.48 9.41 5.86
C GLU A 155 -5.32 8.75 6.96
N GLU A 156 -5.57 7.44 6.88
CA GLU A 156 -6.36 6.68 7.84
C GLU A 156 -5.77 6.73 9.26
N THR A 157 -4.43 6.74 9.36
CA THR A 157 -3.75 6.88 10.65
C THR A 157 -3.95 8.28 11.23
N ALA A 158 -3.93 9.31 10.40
CA ALA A 158 -4.21 10.68 10.80
C ALA A 158 -5.67 10.85 11.28
N ASP A 159 -6.64 10.25 10.60
CA ASP A 159 -8.06 10.33 10.95
C ASP A 159 -8.37 9.69 12.31
N ARG A 160 -7.61 8.68 12.72
CA ARG A 160 -7.75 8.03 14.04
C ARG A 160 -7.14 8.82 15.18
N ASN A 161 -6.24 9.75 14.89
CA ASN A 161 -5.44 10.43 15.90
C ASN A 161 -5.67 11.95 15.90
N GLN A 162 -6.25 12.48 16.97
CA GLN A 162 -6.46 13.93 17.16
C GLN A 162 -5.15 14.74 17.24
N THR A 163 -4.00 14.09 17.46
CA THR A 163 -2.67 14.70 17.52
C THR A 163 -1.88 14.53 16.23
N CYS A 164 -2.53 14.20 15.10
CA CYS A 164 -1.90 14.00 13.82
C CYS A 164 -1.15 15.25 13.32
N ASP A 165 -0.10 15.03 12.52
CA ASP A 165 0.60 16.09 11.81
C ASP A 165 -0.26 16.57 10.63
N SER A 166 -0.96 17.69 10.81
CA SER A 166 -1.83 18.27 9.78
C SER A 166 -1.07 18.71 8.53
N LEU A 167 0.21 19.12 8.66
CA LEU A 167 1.04 19.46 7.50
C LEU A 167 1.41 18.21 6.72
N LEU A 168 1.73 17.13 7.41
CA LEU A 168 1.99 15.84 6.80
C LEU A 168 0.75 15.31 6.10
N LEU A 169 -0.43 15.41 6.74
CA LEU A 169 -1.71 15.01 6.16
C LEU A 169 -2.03 15.81 4.89
N ARG A 170 -1.80 17.13 4.90
CA ARG A 170 -1.96 17.95 3.70
C ARG A 170 -1.03 17.48 2.58
N ASN A 171 0.24 17.20 2.89
CA ASN A 171 1.18 16.68 1.91
C ASN A 171 0.78 15.29 1.41
N THR A 172 0.15 14.47 2.27
CA THR A 172 -0.45 13.20 1.89
C THR A 172 -1.53 13.40 0.82
N PHE A 173 -2.44 14.37 1.01
CA PHE A 173 -3.46 14.68 0.01
C PHE A 173 -2.86 15.20 -1.30
N SER A 174 -1.84 16.06 -1.22
CA SER A 174 -1.10 16.54 -2.40
C SER A 174 -0.47 15.39 -3.20
N ASN A 175 0.15 14.43 -2.51
CA ASN A 175 0.75 13.25 -3.15
C ASN A 175 -0.32 12.29 -3.72
N LEU A 176 -1.45 12.12 -3.05
CA LEU A 176 -2.58 11.35 -3.57
C LEU A 176 -3.18 12.01 -4.83
N TYR A 177 -3.37 13.34 -4.80
CA TYR A 177 -3.74 14.09 -6.00
C TYR A 177 -2.77 13.81 -7.16
N TYR A 178 -1.46 13.95 -6.91
CA TYR A 178 -0.43 13.68 -7.92
C TYR A 178 -0.48 12.22 -8.42
N ALA A 179 -0.54 11.26 -7.52
CA ALA A 179 -0.56 9.85 -7.88
C ALA A 179 -1.79 9.48 -8.73
N PHE A 180 -2.98 9.96 -8.35
CA PHE A 180 -4.20 9.75 -9.13
C PHE A 180 -4.17 10.47 -10.48
N THR A 181 -3.58 11.67 -10.55
CA THR A 181 -3.38 12.38 -11.83
C THR A 181 -2.45 11.57 -12.75
N ARG A 182 -1.39 10.98 -12.23
CA ARG A 182 -0.44 10.14 -12.99
C ARG A 182 -1.10 8.89 -13.57
N VAL A 183 -2.02 8.28 -12.86
CA VAL A 183 -2.80 7.13 -13.36
C VAL A 183 -4.05 7.54 -14.14
N GLN A 184 -4.24 8.86 -14.38
CA GLN A 184 -5.37 9.45 -15.11
C GLN A 184 -6.75 9.20 -14.45
N ASP A 185 -6.77 8.94 -13.16
CA ASP A 185 -8.00 8.90 -12.36
C ASP A 185 -8.32 10.32 -11.83
N PHE A 186 -8.77 11.18 -12.74
CA PHE A 186 -9.03 12.58 -12.42
C PHE A 186 -10.18 12.76 -11.41
N SER A 187 -11.09 11.80 -11.32
CA SER A 187 -12.18 11.84 -10.34
C SER A 187 -11.64 11.73 -8.91
N ASN A 188 -10.80 10.73 -8.64
CA ASN A 188 -10.13 10.61 -7.34
C ASN A 188 -9.12 11.73 -7.11
N ALA A 189 -8.38 12.15 -8.14
CA ALA A 189 -7.48 13.31 -8.04
C ALA A 189 -8.22 14.56 -7.55
N LYS A 190 -9.44 14.82 -8.06
CA LYS A 190 -10.27 15.96 -7.64
C LYS A 190 -10.70 15.85 -6.17
N ILE A 191 -11.07 14.65 -5.70
CA ILE A 191 -11.41 14.42 -4.29
C ILE A 191 -10.25 14.85 -3.39
N TYR A 192 -9.03 14.42 -3.72
CA TYR A 192 -7.86 14.75 -2.91
C TYR A 192 -7.39 16.20 -3.06
N ALA A 193 -7.56 16.82 -4.22
CA ALA A 193 -7.33 18.26 -4.37
C ALA A 193 -8.30 19.10 -3.52
N VAL A 194 -9.56 18.68 -3.39
CA VAL A 194 -10.54 19.31 -2.49
C VAL A 194 -10.13 19.13 -1.03
N LYS A 195 -9.78 17.90 -0.59
CA LYS A 195 -9.29 17.63 0.77
C LYS A 195 -8.04 18.46 1.11
N GLU A 196 -7.09 18.55 0.16
CA GLU A 196 -5.89 19.38 0.30
C GLU A 196 -6.26 20.85 0.50
N TYR A 197 -7.19 21.37 -0.31
CA TYR A 197 -7.64 22.76 -0.21
C TYR A 197 -8.35 23.04 1.13
N GLU A 198 -9.27 22.18 1.54
CA GLU A 198 -10.00 22.34 2.80
C GLU A 198 -9.06 22.34 4.02
N LEU A 199 -8.07 21.43 4.03
CA LEU A 199 -7.10 21.39 5.11
C LEU A 199 -6.13 22.57 5.05
N SER A 200 -5.69 22.97 3.86
CA SER A 200 -4.83 24.15 3.62
C SER A 200 -5.52 25.44 4.05
N ASP A 201 -6.84 25.55 3.84
CA ASP A 201 -7.64 26.68 4.29
C ASP A 201 -7.74 26.74 5.82
N LYS A 202 -8.03 25.62 6.47
CA LYS A 202 -8.08 25.48 7.93
C LYS A 202 -6.73 25.81 8.60
N CYS A 203 -5.63 25.33 8.02
CA CYS A 203 -4.28 25.53 8.58
C CYS A 203 -3.65 26.86 8.14
N ASN A 204 -4.28 27.61 7.27
CA ASN A 204 -3.77 28.83 6.63
C ASN A 204 -2.35 28.66 6.04
N TYR A 205 -2.10 27.50 5.39
CA TYR A 205 -0.81 27.15 4.83
C TYR A 205 -0.94 26.40 3.50
N GLY A 206 -0.25 26.85 2.45
CA GLY A 206 -0.19 26.19 1.15
C GLY A 206 -1.50 26.28 0.34
N LYS A 207 -2.40 27.19 0.68
CA LYS A 207 -3.72 27.36 0.08
C LYS A 207 -3.66 27.63 -1.41
N THR A 208 -2.73 28.48 -1.84
CA THR A 208 -2.54 28.81 -3.26
C THR A 208 -2.22 27.57 -4.08
N ARG A 209 -1.27 26.75 -3.62
CA ARG A 209 -0.90 25.49 -4.29
C ARG A 209 -2.08 24.53 -4.39
N ALA A 210 -2.83 24.36 -3.31
CA ALA A 210 -4.01 23.49 -3.30
C ALA A 210 -5.09 23.99 -4.29
N LEU A 211 -5.28 25.29 -4.40
CA LEU A 211 -6.17 25.87 -5.41
C LEU A 211 -5.68 25.62 -6.84
N VAL A 212 -4.36 25.68 -7.08
CA VAL A 212 -3.78 25.36 -8.39
C VAL A 212 -4.02 23.90 -8.74
N HIS A 213 -3.80 22.96 -7.81
CA HIS A 213 -4.10 21.53 -8.01
C HIS A 213 -5.59 21.31 -8.33
N LEU A 214 -6.48 21.96 -7.59
CA LEU A 214 -7.92 21.86 -7.81
C LEU A 214 -8.33 22.45 -9.17
N ALA A 215 -7.75 23.56 -9.58
CA ALA A 215 -8.01 24.15 -10.88
C ALA A 215 -7.48 23.27 -12.02
N SER A 216 -6.26 22.74 -11.87
CA SER A 216 -5.66 21.86 -12.87
C SER A 216 -6.51 20.61 -13.12
N VAL A 217 -6.95 19.93 -12.06
CA VAL A 217 -7.80 18.74 -12.24
C VAL A 217 -9.20 19.08 -12.75
N SER A 218 -9.74 20.26 -12.40
CA SER A 218 -11.01 20.71 -12.94
C SER A 218 -10.89 20.97 -14.46
N SER A 219 -9.76 21.55 -14.91
CA SER A 219 -9.47 21.71 -16.34
C SER A 219 -9.36 20.36 -17.05
N MET A 220 -8.65 19.37 -16.46
CA MET A 220 -8.53 18.01 -17.00
C MET A 220 -9.88 17.29 -17.11
N LEU A 221 -10.85 17.63 -16.26
CA LEU A 221 -12.22 17.11 -16.30
C LEU A 221 -13.14 17.92 -17.25
N GLY A 222 -12.62 18.94 -17.95
CA GLY A 222 -13.40 19.78 -18.85
C GLY A 222 -14.24 20.86 -18.14
N GLU A 223 -14.02 21.10 -16.84
CA GLU A 223 -14.75 22.08 -16.03
C GLU A 223 -14.06 23.46 -16.11
N GLU A 224 -13.90 24.00 -17.31
CA GLU A 224 -13.08 25.19 -17.58
C GLU A 224 -13.48 26.42 -16.74
N GLU A 225 -14.76 26.71 -16.62
CA GLU A 225 -15.26 27.84 -15.84
C GLU A 225 -14.99 27.67 -14.33
N ASN A 226 -15.03 26.46 -13.83
CA ASN A 226 -14.68 26.15 -12.45
C ASN A 226 -13.17 26.32 -12.23
N ALA A 227 -12.35 25.86 -13.17
CA ALA A 227 -10.90 26.03 -13.15
C ALA A 227 -10.51 27.52 -13.14
N LYS A 228 -11.10 28.35 -14.01
CA LYS A 228 -10.88 29.80 -14.04
C LYS A 228 -11.23 30.47 -12.72
N ARG A 229 -12.41 30.19 -12.16
CA ARG A 229 -12.84 30.74 -10.87
C ARG A 229 -11.90 30.32 -9.72
N THR A 230 -11.41 29.11 -9.78
CA THR A 230 -10.49 28.58 -8.75
C THR A 230 -9.12 29.22 -8.85
N LEU A 231 -8.60 29.44 -10.07
CA LEU A 231 -7.35 30.18 -10.29
C LEU A 231 -7.48 31.65 -9.87
N GLN A 232 -8.63 32.29 -10.13
CA GLN A 232 -8.86 33.64 -9.66
C GLN A 232 -8.80 33.76 -8.13
N LYS A 233 -9.34 32.75 -7.41
CA LYS A 233 -9.17 32.67 -5.95
C LYS A 233 -7.71 32.48 -5.54
N ALA A 234 -6.96 31.67 -6.27
CA ALA A 234 -5.53 31.46 -6.02
C ALA A 234 -4.76 32.78 -6.20
N MET A 235 -5.02 33.52 -7.28
CA MET A 235 -4.40 34.80 -7.56
C MET A 235 -4.71 35.86 -6.50
N ASN A 236 -5.96 35.96 -6.08
CA ASN A 236 -6.39 36.90 -5.05
C ASN A 236 -5.79 36.58 -3.66
N GLY A 237 -5.40 35.33 -3.43
CA GLY A 237 -4.83 34.84 -2.17
C GLY A 237 -3.30 34.72 -2.15
N LEU A 238 -2.59 35.18 -3.19
CA LEU A 238 -1.13 35.09 -3.27
C LEU A 238 -0.43 35.79 -2.11
N THR A 239 0.31 35.02 -1.32
CA THR A 239 1.15 35.53 -0.22
C THR A 239 2.51 36.00 -0.73
N GLU A 240 3.23 36.79 0.07
CA GLU A 240 4.60 37.21 -0.26
C GLU A 240 5.58 36.02 -0.38
N LYS A 241 5.29 34.91 0.31
CA LYS A 241 6.03 33.65 0.15
C LYS A 241 5.73 33.00 -1.20
N ASP A 242 4.46 32.93 -1.58
CA ASP A 242 4.04 32.34 -2.86
C ASP A 242 4.68 33.06 -4.05
N LYS A 243 4.75 34.38 -4.00
CA LYS A 243 5.39 35.24 -5.04
C LYS A 243 6.89 34.98 -5.22
N LYS A 244 7.53 34.28 -4.27
CA LYS A 244 8.94 33.88 -4.29
C LYS A 244 9.13 32.37 -4.51
N THR A 245 8.05 31.62 -4.65
CA THR A 245 8.07 30.15 -4.80
C THR A 245 8.03 29.79 -6.28
N ARG A 246 9.18 29.50 -6.85
CA ARG A 246 9.42 29.32 -8.29
C ARG A 246 8.52 28.26 -8.92
N ASP A 247 8.49 27.07 -8.35
CA ASP A 247 7.68 25.95 -8.85
C ASP A 247 6.17 26.22 -8.79
N LEU A 248 5.71 27.00 -7.81
CA LEU A 248 4.33 27.47 -7.77
C LEU A 248 4.05 28.49 -8.88
N LEU A 249 4.99 29.41 -9.14
CA LEU A 249 4.85 30.38 -10.24
C LEU A 249 4.80 29.67 -11.60
N TYR A 250 5.65 28.67 -11.85
CA TYR A 250 5.55 27.87 -13.07
C TYR A 250 4.18 27.20 -13.20
N SER A 251 3.69 26.56 -12.14
CA SER A 251 2.37 25.91 -12.14
C SER A 251 1.24 26.90 -12.41
N LEU A 252 1.31 28.11 -11.83
CA LEU A 252 0.34 29.18 -12.09
C LEU A 252 0.41 29.65 -13.55
N ILE A 253 1.60 29.94 -14.06
CA ILE A 253 1.79 30.41 -15.44
C ILE A 253 1.21 29.38 -16.42
N THR A 254 1.50 28.09 -16.24
CA THR A 254 0.96 27.03 -17.10
C THR A 254 -0.56 27.03 -17.11
N ASN A 255 -1.19 26.90 -15.94
CA ASN A 255 -2.65 26.78 -15.85
C ASN A 255 -3.37 28.07 -16.31
N LEU A 256 -2.85 29.24 -15.97
CA LEU A 256 -3.40 30.54 -16.38
C LEU A 256 -3.27 30.73 -17.89
N SER A 257 -2.12 30.37 -18.48
CA SER A 257 -1.89 30.51 -19.93
C SER A 257 -2.80 29.56 -20.73
N GLU A 258 -2.94 28.32 -20.31
CA GLU A 258 -3.83 27.34 -20.96
C GLU A 258 -5.29 27.80 -20.98
N LEU A 259 -5.73 28.51 -19.95
CA LEU A 259 -7.08 29.03 -19.82
C LEU A 259 -7.23 30.48 -20.36
N GLY A 260 -6.17 31.06 -20.91
CA GLY A 260 -6.16 32.41 -21.49
C GLY A 260 -6.38 33.52 -20.47
N MET A 261 -5.90 33.35 -19.23
CA MET A 261 -6.08 34.31 -18.14
C MET A 261 -4.91 35.32 -18.09
N GLU A 262 -5.21 36.61 -18.10
CA GLU A 262 -4.22 37.70 -18.14
C GLU A 262 -3.26 37.73 -16.93
N GLU A 263 -3.67 37.14 -15.82
CA GLU A 263 -2.86 37.02 -14.60
C GLU A 263 -1.57 36.23 -14.82
N ALA A 264 -1.48 35.43 -15.88
CA ALA A 264 -0.26 34.73 -16.29
C ALA A 264 0.91 35.72 -16.47
N LYS A 265 0.65 36.91 -16.99
CA LYS A 265 1.66 37.97 -17.19
C LYS A 265 2.27 38.41 -15.86
N TYR A 266 1.41 38.64 -14.87
CA TYR A 266 1.87 39.01 -13.52
C TYR A 266 2.74 37.92 -12.88
N CYS A 267 2.32 36.64 -12.98
CA CYS A 267 3.11 35.53 -12.47
C CYS A 267 4.45 35.40 -13.19
N HIS A 268 4.48 35.62 -14.52
CA HIS A 268 5.70 35.61 -15.29
C HIS A 268 6.65 36.75 -14.87
N GLU A 269 6.16 37.98 -14.65
CA GLU A 269 6.96 39.10 -14.14
C GLU A 269 7.56 38.80 -12.75
N LEU A 270 6.80 38.13 -11.87
CA LEU A 270 7.31 37.70 -10.57
C LEU A 270 8.42 36.67 -10.72
N LEU A 271 8.25 35.69 -11.61
CA LEU A 271 9.26 34.68 -11.90
C LEU A 271 10.57 35.30 -12.41
N MET A 272 10.47 36.28 -13.31
CA MET A 272 11.65 36.97 -13.87
C MET A 272 12.41 37.83 -12.84
N LYS A 273 11.79 38.18 -11.72
CA LYS A 273 12.45 38.87 -10.60
C LYS A 273 13.23 37.96 -9.67
N LEU A 274 13.01 36.63 -9.77
CA LEU A 274 13.74 35.66 -8.96
C LEU A 274 15.16 35.44 -9.50
N PRO A 275 16.13 35.07 -8.64
CA PRO A 275 17.48 34.75 -9.09
C PRO A 275 17.47 33.70 -10.21
N PRO A 276 18.33 33.83 -11.23
CA PRO A 276 18.36 32.85 -12.31
C PRO A 276 18.78 31.45 -11.80
N GLU A 277 18.08 30.44 -12.26
CA GLU A 277 18.40 29.02 -12.02
C GLU A 277 18.43 28.26 -13.34
N LYS A 278 19.06 27.08 -13.32
CA LYS A 278 19.02 26.17 -14.47
C LYS A 278 17.60 25.65 -14.64
N MET A 279 16.96 26.02 -15.73
CA MET A 279 15.61 25.59 -16.05
C MET A 279 15.60 24.12 -16.54
N SER A 280 14.68 23.33 -16.03
CA SER A 280 14.31 22.02 -16.58
C SER A 280 13.58 22.19 -17.92
N SER A 281 13.41 21.11 -18.69
CA SER A 281 12.61 21.14 -19.92
C SER A 281 11.14 21.51 -19.65
N ALA A 282 10.58 21.11 -18.51
CA ALA A 282 9.24 21.52 -18.08
C ALA A 282 9.14 23.01 -17.81
N ASP A 283 10.16 23.61 -17.16
CA ASP A 283 10.20 25.06 -16.92
C ASP A 283 10.28 25.84 -18.24
N VAL A 284 11.15 25.38 -19.16
CA VAL A 284 11.27 25.97 -20.50
C VAL A 284 9.96 25.87 -21.25
N PHE A 285 9.26 24.72 -21.15
CA PHE A 285 7.95 24.54 -21.76
C PHE A 285 6.94 25.56 -21.23
N THR A 286 6.88 25.77 -19.92
CA THR A 286 5.97 26.76 -19.31
C THR A 286 6.21 28.17 -19.88
N ILE A 287 7.46 28.59 -20.02
CA ILE A 287 7.78 29.92 -20.59
C ILE A 287 7.46 29.96 -22.09
N ALA A 288 7.72 28.88 -22.82
CA ALA A 288 7.35 28.77 -24.23
C ALA A 288 5.83 28.90 -24.42
N LEU A 289 5.05 28.17 -23.59
CA LEU A 289 3.60 28.23 -23.59
C LEU A 289 3.07 29.64 -23.30
N TYR A 290 3.65 30.31 -22.30
CA TYR A 290 3.33 31.70 -21.99
C TYR A 290 3.60 32.60 -23.18
N ASN A 291 4.76 32.48 -23.82
CA ASN A 291 5.10 33.30 -25.00
C ASN A 291 4.13 33.04 -26.16
N GLU A 292 3.74 31.80 -26.39
CA GLU A 292 2.78 31.43 -27.44
C GLU A 292 1.39 32.02 -27.19
N LEU A 293 0.85 31.81 -25.98
CA LEU A 293 -0.57 32.01 -25.69
C LEU A 293 -0.86 33.43 -25.15
N MET A 294 0.07 34.01 -24.39
CA MET A 294 -0.19 35.23 -23.63
C MET A 294 0.62 36.45 -24.15
N ASN A 295 1.85 36.20 -24.58
CA ASN A 295 2.74 37.29 -25.04
C ASN A 295 2.66 37.50 -26.56
N GLY A 296 2.08 36.57 -27.31
CA GLY A 296 2.00 36.60 -28.76
C GLY A 296 3.36 36.41 -29.47
N ASP A 297 4.44 36.17 -28.72
CA ASP A 297 5.79 35.92 -29.28
C ASP A 297 5.94 34.42 -29.65
N THR A 298 5.26 34.09 -30.73
CA THR A 298 5.29 32.70 -31.25
C THR A 298 6.69 32.32 -31.71
N ASP A 299 7.54 33.24 -32.13
CA ASP A 299 8.89 32.90 -32.59
C ASP A 299 9.81 32.56 -31.42
N ALA A 300 9.73 33.31 -30.31
CA ALA A 300 10.41 32.92 -29.08
C ALA A 300 9.92 31.54 -28.59
N ALA A 301 8.60 31.30 -28.60
CA ALA A 301 8.04 30.00 -28.22
C ALA A 301 8.58 28.85 -29.08
N ILE A 302 8.62 29.01 -30.41
CA ILE A 302 9.19 28.04 -31.33
C ILE A 302 10.64 27.71 -30.98
N LYS A 303 11.45 28.75 -30.71
CA LYS A 303 12.86 28.55 -30.32
C LYS A 303 12.99 27.73 -29.04
N MET A 304 12.17 28.02 -28.06
CA MET A 304 12.18 27.31 -26.77
C MET A 304 11.67 25.88 -26.90
N TYR A 305 10.61 25.63 -27.67
CA TYR A 305 10.15 24.28 -27.96
C TYR A 305 11.20 23.44 -28.69
N LYS A 306 11.94 24.04 -29.63
CA LYS A 306 13.07 23.38 -30.31
C LYS A 306 14.22 23.07 -29.36
N ASP A 307 14.51 23.95 -28.41
CA ASP A 307 15.51 23.71 -27.35
C ASP A 307 15.15 22.48 -26.52
N ILE A 308 13.88 22.34 -26.13
CA ILE A 308 13.38 21.14 -25.42
C ILE A 308 13.64 19.86 -26.22
N LEU A 309 13.32 19.89 -27.52
CA LEU A 309 13.57 18.71 -28.41
C LEU A 309 15.06 18.40 -28.56
N THR A 310 15.92 19.42 -28.49
CA THR A 310 17.37 19.24 -28.56
C THR A 310 17.95 18.67 -27.28
N ARG A 311 17.44 19.07 -26.11
CA ARG A 311 17.84 18.52 -24.80
C ARG A 311 17.49 17.04 -24.68
N ASN A 312 16.31 16.67 -25.12
CA ASN A 312 15.78 15.30 -25.11
C ASN A 312 15.96 14.58 -23.75
N ASP A 313 15.81 15.35 -22.66
CA ASP A 313 15.99 14.90 -21.29
C ASP A 313 14.66 14.54 -20.61
N ASP A 314 13.53 14.99 -21.18
CA ASP A 314 12.18 14.68 -20.73
C ASP A 314 11.23 14.43 -21.89
N LEU A 315 10.75 13.19 -22.00
CA LEU A 315 9.89 12.74 -23.08
C LEU A 315 8.51 13.41 -23.07
N TYR A 316 7.98 13.75 -21.89
CA TYR A 316 6.68 14.43 -21.77
C TYR A 316 6.77 15.89 -22.23
N SER A 317 7.80 16.61 -21.79
CA SER A 317 8.05 17.97 -22.28
C SER A 317 8.32 17.98 -23.79
N SER A 318 9.00 16.97 -24.32
CA SER A 318 9.22 16.80 -25.76
C SER A 318 7.92 16.55 -26.52
N TYR A 319 7.03 15.71 -25.97
CA TYR A 319 5.70 15.46 -26.54
C TYR A 319 4.87 16.74 -26.62
N ASP A 320 4.80 17.49 -25.53
CA ASP A 320 4.06 18.74 -25.50
C ASP A 320 4.67 19.79 -26.42
N ALA A 321 5.99 19.91 -26.44
CA ALA A 321 6.69 20.84 -27.31
C ALA A 321 6.42 20.55 -28.80
N VAL A 322 6.52 19.28 -29.23
CA VAL A 322 6.27 18.91 -30.64
C VAL A 322 4.80 19.09 -31.03
N ARG A 323 3.87 18.83 -30.10
CA ARG A 323 2.44 19.08 -30.30
C ARG A 323 2.16 20.57 -30.56
N HIS A 324 2.78 21.44 -29.81
CA HIS A 324 2.67 22.89 -29.99
C HIS A 324 3.32 23.35 -31.29
N LEU A 325 4.52 22.89 -31.61
CA LEU A 325 5.18 23.17 -32.89
C LEU A 325 4.35 22.72 -34.10
N TYR A 326 3.74 21.54 -34.04
CA TYR A 326 2.81 21.07 -35.06
C TYR A 326 1.60 22.01 -35.22
N ARG A 327 0.98 22.41 -34.09
CA ARG A 327 -0.17 23.33 -34.06
C ARG A 327 0.19 24.68 -34.67
N ILE A 328 1.32 25.23 -34.26
CA ILE A 328 1.82 26.53 -34.78
C ILE A 328 2.10 26.42 -36.30
N SER A 329 2.77 25.34 -36.74
CA SER A 329 3.07 25.12 -38.15
C SER A 329 1.80 25.01 -39.00
N LYS A 330 0.78 24.31 -38.47
CA LYS A 330 -0.53 24.21 -39.07
C LYS A 330 -1.21 25.59 -39.21
N HIS A 331 -1.16 26.41 -38.18
CA HIS A 331 -1.74 27.76 -38.20
C HIS A 331 -1.01 28.68 -39.18
N ARG A 332 0.33 28.54 -39.32
CA ARG A 332 1.14 29.28 -40.27
C ARG A 332 1.02 28.79 -41.72
N GLY A 333 0.37 27.63 -41.93
CA GLY A 333 0.27 27.01 -43.23
C GLY A 333 1.60 26.45 -43.77
N ASP A 334 2.61 26.30 -42.92
CA ASP A 334 3.90 25.70 -43.27
C ASP A 334 3.79 24.18 -43.34
N LYS A 335 3.51 23.71 -44.54
CA LYS A 335 3.28 22.27 -44.80
C LYS A 335 4.51 21.41 -44.52
N ALA A 336 5.72 21.91 -44.75
CA ALA A 336 6.95 21.16 -44.53
C ALA A 336 7.22 20.96 -43.05
N MET A 337 7.14 22.03 -42.27
CA MET A 337 7.27 21.95 -40.81
C MET A 337 6.11 21.15 -40.18
N MET A 338 4.90 21.29 -40.69
CA MET A 338 3.74 20.53 -40.21
C MET A 338 3.94 19.02 -40.41
N LEU A 339 4.50 18.61 -41.55
CA LEU A 339 4.79 17.19 -41.81
C LEU A 339 5.88 16.68 -40.88
N ASP A 340 6.99 17.41 -40.76
CA ASP A 340 8.13 17.04 -39.92
C ASP A 340 7.72 16.90 -38.44
N TYR A 341 7.03 17.91 -37.87
CA TYR A 341 6.57 17.83 -36.49
C TYR A 341 5.43 16.82 -36.32
N GLY A 342 4.63 16.57 -37.33
CA GLY A 342 3.63 15.51 -37.34
C GLY A 342 4.26 14.11 -37.19
N GLU A 343 5.33 13.86 -37.95
CA GLU A 343 6.09 12.61 -37.84
C GLU A 343 6.81 12.49 -36.49
N GLN A 344 7.42 13.55 -35.99
CA GLN A 344 8.04 13.58 -34.66
C GLN A 344 7.01 13.34 -33.56
N TYR A 345 5.82 13.96 -33.67
CA TYR A 345 4.71 13.75 -32.75
C TYR A 345 4.26 12.29 -32.72
N MET A 346 4.10 11.65 -33.87
CA MET A 346 3.76 10.23 -33.93
C MET A 346 4.84 9.36 -33.28
N ARG A 347 6.12 9.57 -33.60
CA ARG A 347 7.25 8.84 -33.00
C ARG A 347 7.30 8.98 -31.48
N ILE A 348 7.15 10.20 -30.96
CA ILE A 348 7.14 10.44 -29.51
C ILE A 348 5.90 9.83 -28.86
N THR A 349 4.74 9.90 -29.53
CA THR A 349 3.49 9.29 -29.05
C THR A 349 3.64 7.77 -28.98
N ASP A 350 4.25 7.14 -29.97
CA ASP A 350 4.52 5.70 -29.96
C ASP A 350 5.50 5.33 -28.84
N SER A 351 6.53 6.15 -28.62
CA SER A 351 7.48 5.95 -27.53
C SER A 351 6.81 6.09 -26.16
N LEU A 352 5.94 7.09 -25.99
CA LEU A 352 5.13 7.28 -24.78
C LEU A 352 4.14 6.13 -24.56
N ASN A 353 3.51 5.64 -25.63
CA ASN A 353 2.60 4.50 -25.57
C ASN A 353 3.34 3.21 -25.22
N MET A 354 4.54 3.00 -25.77
CA MET A 354 5.43 1.91 -25.35
C MET A 354 5.84 2.07 -23.89
N GLY A 355 6.24 3.27 -23.47
CA GLY A 355 6.55 3.59 -22.07
C GLY A 355 5.34 3.35 -21.15
N LYS A 356 4.14 3.82 -21.55
CA LYS A 356 2.89 3.52 -20.83
C LYS A 356 2.59 2.01 -20.79
N ARG A 357 2.81 1.27 -21.86
CA ARG A 357 2.64 -0.19 -21.87
C ARG A 357 3.65 -0.88 -20.94
N GLN A 358 4.88 -0.41 -20.92
CA GLN A 358 5.91 -0.90 -19.99
C GLN A 358 5.58 -0.52 -18.55
N GLU A 359 5.11 0.71 -18.30
CA GLU A 359 4.65 1.17 -16.99
C GLU A 359 3.40 0.39 -16.52
N LEU A 360 2.45 0.09 -17.41
CA LEU A 360 1.30 -0.78 -17.14
C LEU A 360 1.73 -2.22 -16.86
N ALA A 361 2.67 -2.75 -17.63
CA ALA A 361 3.23 -4.08 -17.38
C ALA A 361 4.03 -4.13 -16.07
N ALA A 362 4.84 -3.10 -15.79
CA ALA A 362 5.54 -2.95 -14.52
C ALA A 362 4.56 -2.78 -13.35
N THR A 363 3.50 -2.00 -13.55
CA THR A 363 2.41 -1.82 -12.56
C THR A 363 1.67 -3.13 -12.31
N ALA A 364 1.36 -3.90 -13.35
CA ALA A 364 0.75 -5.22 -13.23
C ALA A 364 1.68 -6.21 -12.51
N ASN A 365 2.97 -6.19 -12.84
CA ASN A 365 3.96 -7.00 -12.15
C ASN A 365 4.15 -6.56 -10.69
N ASN A 366 4.16 -5.26 -10.42
CA ASN A 366 4.23 -4.71 -9.07
C ASN A 366 2.97 -5.03 -8.26
N GLN A 367 1.78 -4.99 -8.88
CA GLN A 367 0.55 -5.50 -8.27
C GLN A 367 0.67 -6.99 -7.93
N TYR A 368 1.15 -7.81 -8.86
CA TYR A 368 1.38 -9.24 -8.59
C TYR A 368 2.35 -9.46 -7.43
N GLN A 369 3.47 -8.72 -7.40
CA GLN A 369 4.42 -8.78 -6.28
C GLN A 369 3.79 -8.29 -4.98
N TYR A 370 3.00 -7.22 -5.02
CA TYR A 370 2.27 -6.72 -3.86
C TYR A 370 1.29 -7.75 -3.29
N TYR A 371 0.53 -8.45 -4.14
CA TYR A 371 -0.34 -9.53 -3.68
C TYR A 371 0.45 -10.71 -3.11
N LYS A 372 1.56 -11.05 -3.73
CA LYS A 372 2.47 -12.08 -3.23
C LYS A 372 3.07 -11.69 -1.87
N ASP A 373 3.52 -10.44 -1.73
CA ASP A 373 4.04 -9.92 -0.46
C ASP A 373 2.95 -9.95 0.64
N ILE A 374 1.69 -9.58 0.31
CA ILE A 374 0.55 -9.70 1.24
C ILE A 374 0.29 -11.17 1.61
N GLU A 375 0.35 -12.08 0.65
CA GLU A 375 0.17 -13.52 0.92
C GLU A 375 1.28 -14.08 1.82
N GLU A 376 2.53 -13.69 1.60
CA GLU A 376 3.68 -14.03 2.45
C GLU A 376 3.52 -13.43 3.87
N ILE A 377 3.08 -12.18 3.98
CA ILE A 377 2.77 -11.54 5.27
C ILE A 377 1.65 -12.30 5.99
N GLN A 378 0.56 -12.63 5.30
CA GLN A 378 -0.53 -13.41 5.87
C GLN A 378 -0.09 -14.82 6.29
N GLN A 379 0.80 -15.46 5.53
CA GLN A 379 1.39 -16.74 5.92
C GLN A 379 2.24 -16.59 7.18
N THR A 380 3.06 -15.54 7.25
CA THR A 380 3.90 -15.23 8.42
C THR A 380 3.05 -14.94 9.66
N ILE A 381 1.94 -14.20 9.51
CA ILE A 381 1.00 -13.94 10.60
C ILE A 381 0.36 -15.25 11.06
N ARG A 382 -0.11 -16.09 10.13
CA ARG A 382 -0.69 -17.42 10.45
C ARG A 382 0.32 -18.33 11.15
N GLU A 383 1.59 -18.29 10.76
CA GLU A 383 2.66 -19.04 11.44
C GLU A 383 2.92 -18.50 12.84
N LYS A 384 3.02 -17.16 13.02
CA LYS A 384 3.16 -16.54 14.34
C LYS A 384 1.97 -16.87 15.26
N ASP A 385 0.76 -16.87 14.73
CA ASP A 385 -0.44 -17.24 15.51
C ASP A 385 -0.44 -18.73 15.85
N ARG A 386 0.04 -19.58 14.95
CA ARG A 386 0.25 -21.01 15.23
C ARG A 386 1.29 -21.22 16.33
N TYR A 387 2.42 -20.48 16.27
CA TYR A 387 3.43 -20.52 17.34
C TYR A 387 2.88 -19.98 18.67
N ARG A 388 2.10 -18.90 18.64
CA ARG A 388 1.41 -18.39 19.84
C ARG A 388 0.45 -19.42 20.42
N LEU A 389 -0.40 -20.03 19.61
CA LEU A 389 -1.29 -21.12 20.03
C LEU A 389 -0.51 -22.30 20.62
N TRP A 390 0.61 -22.71 20.01
CA TRP A 390 1.49 -23.75 20.53
C TRP A 390 2.14 -23.35 21.86
N THR A 391 2.63 -22.12 21.99
CA THR A 391 3.22 -21.62 23.25
C THR A 391 2.17 -21.52 24.36
N PHE A 392 0.96 -21.04 24.06
CA PHE A 392 -0.14 -21.05 25.03
C PHE A 392 -0.57 -22.48 25.39
N GLY A 393 -0.63 -23.37 24.42
CA GLY A 393 -0.92 -24.79 24.65
C GLY A 393 0.11 -25.45 25.55
N THR A 394 1.41 -25.28 25.29
CA THR A 394 2.49 -25.83 26.11
C THR A 394 2.52 -25.19 27.50
N LEU A 395 2.28 -23.90 27.62
CA LEU A 395 2.20 -23.21 28.92
C LEU A 395 0.99 -23.73 29.74
N SER A 396 -0.15 -23.93 29.09
CA SER A 396 -1.34 -24.51 29.72
C SER A 396 -1.11 -25.92 30.23
N VAL A 397 -0.43 -26.78 29.44
CA VAL A 397 -0.03 -28.13 29.86
C VAL A 397 0.94 -28.06 31.04
N LEU A 398 1.92 -27.15 30.99
CA LEU A 398 2.86 -26.97 32.10
C LEU A 398 2.13 -26.57 33.40
N VAL A 399 1.19 -25.63 33.31
CA VAL A 399 0.36 -25.19 34.46
C VAL A 399 -0.47 -26.37 35.00
N LEU A 400 -1.04 -27.21 34.10
CA LEU A 400 -1.77 -28.41 34.51
C LEU A 400 -0.85 -29.45 35.18
N VAL A 401 0.35 -29.67 34.66
CA VAL A 401 1.33 -30.57 35.26
C VAL A 401 1.79 -30.05 36.63
N VAL A 402 2.09 -28.77 36.75
CA VAL A 402 2.46 -28.16 38.03
C VAL A 402 1.32 -28.20 39.03
N SER A 403 0.09 -27.86 38.60
CA SER A 403 -1.09 -27.92 39.48
C SER A 403 -1.42 -29.36 39.92
N SER A 404 -1.35 -30.34 38.99
CA SER A 404 -1.56 -31.77 39.32
C SER A 404 -0.46 -32.29 40.25
N SER A 405 0.81 -31.89 40.05
CA SER A 405 1.93 -32.23 40.92
C SER A 405 1.78 -31.63 42.32
N LEU A 406 1.29 -30.40 42.40
CA LEU A 406 0.96 -29.74 43.68
C LEU A 406 -0.20 -30.45 44.38
N VAL A 407 -1.25 -30.81 43.67
CA VAL A 407 -2.38 -31.57 44.23
C VAL A 407 -1.91 -32.95 44.69
N ALA A 408 -1.10 -33.67 43.93
CA ALA A 408 -0.53 -34.97 44.31
C ALA A 408 0.41 -34.82 45.52
N TYR A 409 1.20 -33.75 45.59
CA TYR A 409 2.05 -33.43 46.73
C TYR A 409 1.21 -33.17 48.00
N TYR A 410 0.17 -32.30 47.87
CA TYR A 410 -0.73 -32.02 48.99
C TYR A 410 -1.55 -33.24 49.41
N TYR A 411 -1.99 -34.08 48.44
CA TYR A 411 -2.68 -35.35 48.76
C TYR A 411 -1.75 -36.32 49.54
N LYS A 412 -0.50 -36.47 49.08
CA LYS A 412 0.52 -37.27 49.82
C LYS A 412 0.78 -36.66 51.20
N LYS A 413 0.99 -35.35 51.26
CA LYS A 413 1.25 -34.61 52.50
C LYS A 413 0.09 -34.76 53.49
N ASN A 414 -1.16 -34.62 53.02
CA ASN A 414 -2.35 -34.84 53.86
C ASN A 414 -2.46 -36.28 54.31
N LYS A 415 -2.14 -37.24 53.46
CA LYS A 415 -2.15 -38.67 53.84
C LYS A 415 -1.06 -38.98 54.89
N TYR A 416 0.10 -38.35 54.82
CA TYR A 416 1.13 -38.41 55.84
C TYR A 416 0.73 -37.71 57.13
N LEU A 417 0.09 -36.57 57.04
CA LEU A 417 -0.45 -35.83 58.21
C LEU A 417 -1.58 -36.61 58.90
N GLN A 418 -2.51 -37.19 58.14
CA GLN A 418 -3.54 -38.04 58.69
C GLN A 418 -2.98 -39.31 59.40
N ARG A 419 -1.92 -39.92 58.79
CA ARG A 419 -1.21 -41.00 59.46
C ARG A 419 -0.44 -40.56 60.71
N ALA A 420 0.16 -39.39 60.68
CA ALA A 420 0.86 -38.82 61.84
C ALA A 420 -0.16 -38.45 62.94
N MET A 421 -1.34 -37.90 62.59
CA MET A 421 -2.42 -37.60 63.54
C MET A 421 -3.05 -38.88 64.12
N SER A 422 -3.18 -39.96 63.34
CA SER A 422 -3.68 -41.23 63.85
C SER A 422 -2.66 -41.93 64.78
N LEU A 423 -1.38 -41.62 64.66
CA LEU A 423 -0.34 -42.17 65.55
C LEU A 423 -0.11 -41.32 66.82
N SER A 424 -0.46 -40.04 66.77
CA SER A 424 -0.27 -39.15 67.92
C SER A 424 -1.61 -38.85 68.64
N GLY A 425 -2.50 -39.82 68.63
CA GLY A 425 -3.82 -39.76 69.27
C GLY A 425 -3.81 -39.42 70.77
N HIS A 426 -3.24 -38.34 71.13
CA HIS A 426 -3.43 -37.80 72.49
C HIS A 426 -3.20 -36.25 72.56
N LEU A 427 -4.28 -35.63 72.51
CA LEU A 427 -4.70 -34.59 73.42
C LEU A 427 -3.80 -33.34 73.60
N LYS A 428 -4.36 -32.29 73.29
CA LYS A 428 -4.17 -30.91 73.75
C LYS A 428 -3.45 -29.94 72.82
N ALA A 429 -2.71 -30.38 71.80
CA ALA A 429 -2.11 -29.45 70.86
C ALA A 429 -3.03 -29.00 69.70
N THR A 430 -4.17 -29.68 69.54
CA THR A 430 -5.05 -29.53 68.37
C THR A 430 -5.84 -28.19 68.35
N LYS A 431 -5.99 -27.47 69.44
CA LYS A 431 -6.71 -26.18 69.44
C LYS A 431 -5.83 -25.00 68.97
N GLU A 432 -4.56 -25.03 69.26
CA GLU A 432 -3.62 -23.95 68.80
C GLU A 432 -3.18 -24.21 67.37
N GLU A 433 -3.03 -25.51 66.99
CA GLU A 433 -2.68 -25.93 65.64
C GLU A 433 -3.80 -25.63 64.64
N ASN A 434 -5.08 -25.85 65.05
CA ASN A 434 -6.23 -25.49 64.22
C ASN A 434 -6.35 -23.98 63.97
N ALA A 435 -6.00 -23.13 64.95
CA ALA A 435 -6.03 -21.68 64.79
C ALA A 435 -4.91 -21.18 63.84
N THR A 436 -3.75 -21.85 63.83
CA THR A 436 -2.66 -21.50 62.90
C THR A 436 -2.93 -22.02 61.48
N LEU A 437 -3.51 -23.20 61.34
CA LEU A 437 -3.95 -23.73 60.05
C LEU A 437 -5.10 -22.94 59.42
N THR A 438 -6.02 -22.43 60.21
CA THR A 438 -7.11 -21.57 59.72
C THR A 438 -6.54 -20.22 59.19
N LYS A 439 -5.59 -19.63 59.90
CA LYS A 439 -4.88 -18.40 59.44
C LYS A 439 -4.04 -18.65 58.17
N GLU A 440 -3.45 -19.81 58.03
CA GLU A 440 -2.65 -20.14 56.85
C GLU A 440 -3.56 -20.47 55.65
N LEU A 441 -4.72 -21.07 55.88
CA LEU A 441 -5.77 -21.27 54.87
C LEU A 441 -6.38 -19.92 54.41
N GLU A 442 -6.62 -19.00 55.33
CA GLU A 442 -7.09 -17.63 55.00
C GLU A 442 -6.01 -16.92 54.17
N ARG A 443 -4.74 -17.05 54.54
CA ARG A 443 -3.64 -16.49 53.78
C ARG A 443 -3.52 -17.14 52.37
N ARG A 444 -3.63 -18.45 52.29
CA ARG A 444 -3.63 -19.18 51.01
C ARG A 444 -4.85 -18.88 50.14
N ARG A 445 -5.99 -18.66 50.81
CA ARG A 445 -7.20 -18.20 50.10
C ARG A 445 -7.01 -16.83 49.49
N ALA A 446 -6.37 -15.91 50.25
CA ALA A 446 -6.00 -14.61 49.71
C ALA A 446 -4.95 -14.69 48.57
N GLU A 447 -4.02 -15.64 48.65
CA GLU A 447 -3.05 -15.87 47.58
C GLU A 447 -3.70 -16.50 46.31
N ILE A 448 -4.69 -17.41 46.50
CA ILE A 448 -5.50 -17.99 45.43
C ILE A 448 -6.40 -16.92 44.79
N ASP A 449 -7.02 -16.06 45.61
CA ASP A 449 -7.84 -14.96 45.11
C ASP A 449 -6.99 -13.92 44.36
N ALA A 450 -5.75 -13.67 44.81
CA ALA A 450 -4.81 -12.81 44.10
C ALA A 450 -4.37 -13.44 42.77
N ALA A 451 -4.09 -14.76 42.76
CA ALA A 451 -3.77 -15.50 41.53
C ALA A 451 -4.98 -15.56 40.56
N HIS A 452 -6.18 -15.74 41.11
CA HIS A 452 -7.42 -15.71 40.32
C HIS A 452 -7.68 -14.32 39.72
N LYS A 453 -7.39 -13.25 40.48
CA LYS A 453 -7.50 -11.87 40.02
C LYS A 453 -6.46 -11.57 38.92
N ALA A 454 -5.26 -12.12 39.05
CA ALA A 454 -4.23 -12.03 37.99
C ALA A 454 -4.65 -12.80 36.73
N LEU A 455 -5.25 -13.99 36.90
CA LEU A 455 -5.78 -14.79 35.77
C LEU A 455 -6.93 -14.09 35.04
N LEU A 456 -7.82 -13.42 35.79
CA LEU A 456 -8.88 -12.59 35.22
C LEU A 456 -8.31 -11.38 34.47
N GLY A 457 -7.23 -10.78 35.01
CA GLY A 457 -6.49 -9.72 34.32
C GLY A 457 -5.89 -10.18 32.98
N MET A 458 -5.26 -11.35 32.99
CA MET A 458 -4.74 -11.96 31.76
C MET A 458 -5.85 -12.35 30.77
N ARG A 459 -7.00 -12.80 31.27
CA ARG A 459 -8.16 -13.13 30.43
C ARG A 459 -8.75 -11.88 29.77
N ALA A 460 -8.87 -10.78 30.53
CA ALA A 460 -9.28 -9.49 29.99
C ALA A 460 -8.26 -8.92 28.98
N GLN A 461 -6.97 -9.22 29.17
CA GLN A 461 -5.93 -8.85 28.22
C GLN A 461 -6.00 -9.70 26.96
N ALA A 462 -6.30 -11.00 27.09
CA ALA A 462 -6.54 -11.89 25.96
C ALA A 462 -7.82 -11.53 25.17
N GLU A 463 -8.88 -11.10 25.85
CA GLU A 463 -10.09 -10.58 25.21
C GLU A 463 -9.82 -9.28 24.45
N ARG A 464 -9.01 -8.37 24.99
CA ARG A 464 -8.58 -7.15 24.28
C ARG A 464 -7.74 -7.48 23.04
N LEU A 465 -6.81 -8.43 23.15
CA LEU A 465 -6.06 -8.94 22.00
C LEU A 465 -6.96 -9.60 20.94
N SER A 466 -7.99 -10.31 21.39
CA SER A 466 -9.00 -10.91 20.49
C SER A 466 -9.84 -9.85 19.79
N GLU A 467 -10.23 -8.79 20.50
CA GLU A 467 -10.92 -7.65 19.89
C GLU A 467 -10.01 -6.87 18.92
N GLU A 468 -8.73 -6.71 19.27
CA GLU A 468 -7.75 -6.12 18.35
C GLU A 468 -7.57 -6.99 17.10
N THR A 469 -7.46 -8.30 17.28
CA THR A 469 -7.38 -9.24 16.14
C THR A 469 -8.63 -9.15 15.26
N ALA A 470 -9.82 -9.10 15.89
CA ALA A 470 -11.07 -8.93 15.15
C ALA A 470 -11.16 -7.58 14.41
N ARG A 471 -10.56 -6.51 14.98
CA ARG A 471 -10.45 -5.21 14.29
C ARG A 471 -9.51 -5.31 13.08
N TYR A 472 -8.38 -5.99 13.23
CA TYR A 472 -7.46 -6.23 12.09
C TYR A 472 -8.11 -7.08 11.00
N GLU A 473 -8.87 -8.11 11.38
CA GLU A 473 -9.62 -8.91 10.41
C GLU A 473 -10.74 -8.11 9.71
N ALA A 474 -11.35 -7.16 10.40
CA ALA A 474 -12.33 -6.25 9.79
C ALA A 474 -11.68 -5.30 8.78
N VAL A 475 -10.49 -4.76 9.14
CA VAL A 475 -9.70 -3.89 8.24
C VAL A 475 -9.23 -4.68 7.01
N ILE A 476 -8.79 -5.92 7.21
CA ILE A 476 -8.39 -6.81 6.11
C ILE A 476 -9.59 -7.04 5.17
N ARG A 477 -10.77 -7.36 5.71
CA ARG A 477 -12.00 -7.55 4.90
C ARG A 477 -12.41 -6.30 4.13
N GLU A 478 -12.23 -5.13 4.73
CA GLU A 478 -12.52 -3.86 4.05
C GLU A 478 -11.51 -3.60 2.93
N GLN A 479 -10.23 -3.92 3.16
CA GLN A 479 -9.19 -3.84 2.14
C GLN A 479 -9.43 -4.87 1.01
N GLU A 480 -9.86 -6.08 1.35
CA GLU A 480 -10.24 -7.10 0.36
C GLU A 480 -11.42 -6.64 -0.50
N GLN A 481 -12.42 -5.95 0.09
CA GLN A 481 -13.54 -5.38 -0.67
C GLN A 481 -13.10 -4.22 -1.58
N GLN A 482 -12.16 -3.40 -1.11
CA GLN A 482 -11.57 -2.34 -1.95
C GLN A 482 -10.71 -2.92 -3.06
N LEU A 483 -10.02 -4.02 -2.77
CA LEU A 483 -9.25 -4.79 -3.72
C LEU A 483 -10.16 -5.36 -4.82
N ALA A 484 -11.24 -6.03 -4.42
CA ALA A 484 -12.21 -6.59 -5.36
C ALA A 484 -12.82 -5.54 -6.30
N LYS A 485 -13.06 -4.32 -5.79
CA LYS A 485 -13.50 -3.19 -6.62
C LYS A 485 -12.43 -2.72 -7.61
N ARG A 486 -11.14 -2.77 -7.20
CA ARG A 486 -10.02 -2.46 -8.09
C ARG A 486 -9.82 -3.54 -9.14
N ASP A 487 -9.99 -4.81 -8.75
CA ASP A 487 -9.91 -5.93 -9.68
C ASP A 487 -11.00 -5.86 -10.74
N GLU A 488 -12.22 -5.48 -10.35
CA GLU A 488 -13.31 -5.24 -11.29
C GLU A 488 -12.99 -4.07 -12.25
N GLN A 489 -12.37 -3.00 -11.76
CA GLN A 489 -11.91 -1.89 -12.62
C GLN A 489 -10.78 -2.32 -13.55
N ASN A 490 -9.79 -3.04 -13.03
CA ASN A 490 -8.67 -3.56 -13.80
C ASN A 490 -9.14 -4.58 -14.85
N GLU A 491 -10.13 -5.41 -14.50
CA GLU A 491 -10.71 -6.36 -15.46
C GLU A 491 -11.48 -5.65 -16.57
N ARG A 492 -12.17 -4.53 -16.27
CA ARG A 492 -12.78 -3.68 -17.31
C ARG A 492 -11.73 -3.08 -18.25
N TYR A 493 -10.57 -2.63 -17.72
CA TYR A 493 -9.45 -2.17 -18.54
C TYR A 493 -8.83 -3.31 -19.36
N ARG A 494 -8.69 -4.49 -18.74
CA ARG A 494 -8.19 -5.70 -19.41
C ARG A 494 -9.13 -6.16 -20.53
N ILE A 495 -10.43 -6.16 -20.27
CA ILE A 495 -11.46 -6.48 -21.25
C ILE A 495 -11.43 -5.46 -22.41
N MET A 496 -11.23 -4.19 -22.13
CA MET A 496 -11.16 -3.15 -23.15
C MET A 496 -9.90 -3.29 -24.04
N LEU A 497 -8.74 -3.59 -23.42
CA LEU A 497 -7.49 -3.88 -24.13
C LEU A 497 -7.55 -5.20 -24.90
N THR A 498 -8.18 -6.23 -24.32
CA THR A 498 -8.36 -7.55 -24.95
C THR A 498 -9.34 -7.45 -26.11
N LYS A 499 -10.39 -6.61 -25.97
CA LYS A 499 -11.39 -6.42 -27.02
C LYS A 499 -10.78 -5.82 -28.29
N THR A 500 -9.92 -4.83 -28.15
CA THR A 500 -9.22 -4.22 -29.33
C THR A 500 -8.27 -5.21 -30.00
N HIS A 501 -7.56 -5.98 -29.20
CA HIS A 501 -6.65 -7.02 -29.72
C HIS A 501 -7.43 -8.22 -30.31
N LEU A 502 -8.60 -8.54 -29.73
CA LEU A 502 -9.46 -9.60 -30.22
C LEU A 502 -10.10 -9.23 -31.57
N GLU A 503 -10.51 -7.97 -31.73
CA GLU A 503 -11.13 -7.49 -32.99
C GLU A 503 -10.14 -7.54 -34.16
N ASP A 504 -8.86 -7.18 -33.93
CA ASP A 504 -7.83 -7.26 -34.96
C ASP A 504 -7.42 -8.72 -35.25
N THR A 505 -7.32 -9.55 -34.22
CA THR A 505 -7.03 -10.98 -34.35
C THR A 505 -8.20 -11.70 -35.03
N ALA A 506 -9.42 -11.40 -34.63
CA ALA A 506 -10.62 -11.97 -35.23
C ALA A 506 -10.76 -11.62 -36.72
N ARG A 507 -10.38 -10.38 -37.10
CA ARG A 507 -10.41 -9.95 -38.50
C ARG A 507 -9.44 -10.77 -39.36
N ASN A 508 -8.20 -10.93 -38.88
CA ASN A 508 -7.16 -11.71 -39.61
C ASN A 508 -7.53 -13.20 -39.70
N VAL A 509 -8.05 -13.77 -38.62
CA VAL A 509 -8.51 -15.17 -38.60
C VAL A 509 -9.71 -15.40 -39.53
N MET A 510 -10.66 -14.49 -39.55
CA MET A 510 -11.82 -14.58 -40.44
C MET A 510 -11.42 -14.45 -41.91
N GLU A 511 -10.35 -13.74 -42.23
CA GLU A 511 -9.80 -13.66 -43.56
C GLU A 511 -9.15 -14.98 -43.97
N ASN A 512 -8.37 -15.62 -43.10
CA ASN A 512 -7.80 -16.96 -43.33
C ASN A 512 -8.90 -18.01 -43.50
N VAL A 513 -9.93 -18.00 -42.71
CA VAL A 513 -11.10 -18.89 -42.81
C VAL A 513 -11.82 -18.72 -44.16
N ARG A 514 -11.99 -17.46 -44.63
CA ARG A 514 -12.58 -17.18 -45.93
C ARG A 514 -11.71 -17.67 -47.09
N MET A 515 -10.39 -17.52 -46.97
CA MET A 515 -9.46 -18.06 -47.96
C MET A 515 -9.46 -19.59 -48.01
N ALA A 516 -9.56 -20.23 -46.85
CA ALA A 516 -9.69 -21.67 -46.72
C ALA A 516 -11.03 -22.18 -47.30
N ALA A 517 -12.13 -21.48 -47.09
CA ALA A 517 -13.44 -21.76 -47.66
C ALA A 517 -13.46 -21.65 -49.22
N GLY A 518 -12.53 -20.85 -49.79
CA GLY A 518 -12.30 -20.72 -51.22
C GLY A 518 -11.27 -21.69 -51.79
N GLY A 519 -10.71 -22.60 -51.01
CA GLY A 519 -9.68 -23.55 -51.42
C GLY A 519 -8.32 -22.94 -51.74
N LYS A 520 -8.04 -21.74 -51.19
CA LYS A 520 -6.80 -20.98 -51.41
C LYS A 520 -5.83 -21.00 -50.23
N HIS A 521 -6.21 -21.62 -49.14
CA HIS A 521 -5.44 -21.73 -47.90
C HIS A 521 -5.82 -23.00 -47.16
N ASP A 522 -4.86 -23.68 -46.55
CA ASP A 522 -5.10 -24.82 -45.69
C ASP A 522 -5.05 -24.34 -44.23
N MET A 523 -6.08 -24.63 -43.45
CA MET A 523 -6.18 -24.22 -42.04
C MET A 523 -5.10 -24.93 -41.21
N THR A 524 -4.19 -24.17 -40.65
CA THR A 524 -3.15 -24.67 -39.73
C THR A 524 -3.73 -24.87 -38.31
N GLU A 525 -3.03 -25.55 -37.42
CA GLU A 525 -3.46 -25.68 -36.00
C GLU A 525 -3.52 -24.34 -35.28
N ASP A 526 -2.67 -23.40 -35.69
CA ASP A 526 -2.71 -22.03 -35.14
C ASP A 526 -3.94 -21.27 -35.62
N ASP A 527 -4.36 -21.45 -36.89
CA ASP A 527 -5.61 -20.87 -37.41
C ASP A 527 -6.83 -21.44 -36.68
N TRP A 528 -6.84 -22.75 -36.41
CA TRP A 528 -7.91 -23.39 -35.63
C TRP A 528 -8.01 -22.86 -34.20
N THR A 529 -6.85 -22.71 -33.56
CA THR A 529 -6.76 -22.18 -32.19
C THR A 529 -7.22 -20.71 -32.15
N ALA A 530 -6.76 -19.92 -33.10
CA ALA A 530 -7.12 -18.51 -33.20
C ALA A 530 -8.60 -18.30 -33.58
N LEU A 531 -9.19 -19.15 -34.44
CA LEU A 531 -10.61 -19.14 -34.73
C LEU A 531 -11.44 -19.45 -33.47
N GLN A 532 -11.03 -20.48 -32.74
CA GLN A 532 -11.71 -20.86 -31.50
C GLN A 532 -11.67 -19.72 -30.49
N LEU A 533 -10.49 -19.16 -30.22
CA LEU A 533 -10.31 -18.04 -29.31
C LEU A 533 -11.11 -16.80 -29.74
N SER A 534 -11.16 -16.52 -31.04
CA SER A 534 -11.91 -15.39 -31.58
C SER A 534 -13.43 -15.57 -31.41
N ILE A 535 -13.94 -16.75 -31.71
CA ILE A 535 -15.37 -17.07 -31.55
C ILE A 535 -15.75 -17.11 -30.07
N ASP A 536 -14.96 -17.76 -29.21
CA ASP A 536 -15.20 -17.83 -27.76
C ASP A 536 -15.10 -16.43 -27.11
N GLY A 537 -14.21 -15.57 -27.59
CA GLY A 537 -14.09 -14.19 -27.16
C GLY A 537 -15.29 -13.31 -27.55
N MET A 538 -15.86 -13.52 -28.74
CA MET A 538 -17.06 -12.82 -29.21
C MET A 538 -18.35 -13.43 -28.65
N HIS A 539 -18.36 -14.71 -28.33
CA HIS A 539 -19.50 -15.48 -27.86
C HIS A 539 -19.10 -16.35 -26.65
N PRO A 540 -18.96 -15.78 -25.47
CA PRO A 540 -18.40 -16.48 -24.30
C PRO A 540 -19.17 -17.72 -23.83
N THR A 541 -20.43 -17.85 -24.21
CA THR A 541 -21.30 -18.99 -23.87
C THR A 541 -21.27 -20.11 -24.89
N PHE A 542 -20.68 -19.89 -26.06
CA PHE A 542 -20.79 -20.77 -27.20
C PHE A 542 -20.22 -22.18 -26.97
N SER A 543 -19.07 -22.27 -26.31
CA SER A 543 -18.49 -23.58 -25.95
C SER A 543 -19.38 -24.39 -25.01
N ASP A 544 -20.08 -23.73 -24.09
CA ASP A 544 -21.02 -24.36 -23.17
C ASP A 544 -22.36 -24.70 -23.85
N GLU A 545 -22.77 -23.90 -24.82
CA GLU A 545 -23.93 -24.17 -25.65
C GLU A 545 -23.74 -25.46 -26.49
N ILE A 546 -22.56 -25.62 -27.09
CA ILE A 546 -22.20 -26.86 -27.80
C ILE A 546 -22.26 -28.06 -26.86
N LYS A 547 -21.68 -27.96 -25.65
CA LYS A 547 -21.70 -29.04 -24.66
C LYS A 547 -23.13 -29.41 -24.25
N LYS A 548 -23.99 -28.44 -24.08
CA LYS A 548 -25.42 -28.64 -23.74
C LYS A 548 -26.18 -29.29 -24.88
N ALA A 549 -25.92 -28.88 -26.13
CA ALA A 549 -26.65 -29.34 -27.33
C ALA A 549 -26.25 -30.75 -27.77
N VAL A 550 -24.96 -31.09 -27.73
CA VAL A 550 -24.47 -32.33 -28.35
C VAL A 550 -23.69 -33.24 -27.38
N GLY A 551 -23.40 -32.78 -26.16
CA GLY A 551 -22.59 -33.51 -25.19
C GLY A 551 -21.10 -33.51 -25.54
N THR A 552 -20.44 -34.67 -25.44
CA THR A 552 -19.05 -34.80 -25.88
C THR A 552 -18.97 -34.90 -27.41
N CYS A 553 -18.21 -33.99 -28.04
CA CYS A 553 -17.93 -34.00 -29.46
C CYS A 553 -16.45 -34.24 -29.73
N ASN A 554 -16.13 -34.93 -30.83
CA ASN A 554 -14.75 -35.06 -31.27
C ASN A 554 -14.23 -33.74 -31.90
N GLU A 555 -12.94 -33.66 -32.13
CA GLU A 555 -12.30 -32.44 -32.61
C GLU A 555 -12.84 -31.98 -33.96
N GLN A 556 -12.99 -32.89 -34.95
CA GLN A 556 -13.55 -32.54 -36.26
C GLN A 556 -14.99 -31.99 -36.14
N GLN A 557 -15.80 -32.58 -35.27
CA GLN A 557 -17.15 -32.12 -35.00
C GLN A 557 -17.15 -30.72 -34.35
N ARG A 558 -16.22 -30.47 -33.45
CA ARG A 558 -16.03 -29.16 -32.85
C ARG A 558 -15.63 -28.12 -33.89
N ARG A 559 -14.65 -28.42 -34.74
CA ARG A 559 -14.23 -27.54 -35.82
C ARG A 559 -15.39 -27.19 -36.75
N VAL A 560 -16.25 -28.12 -37.09
CA VAL A 560 -17.47 -27.86 -37.86
C VAL A 560 -18.37 -26.84 -37.17
N TYR A 561 -18.59 -26.96 -35.89
CA TYR A 561 -19.47 -26.06 -35.14
C TYR A 561 -18.90 -24.64 -35.04
N TYR A 562 -17.58 -24.50 -34.88
CA TYR A 562 -16.93 -23.20 -34.89
C TYR A 562 -16.94 -22.54 -36.28
N LEU A 563 -16.80 -23.30 -37.37
CA LEU A 563 -16.95 -22.80 -38.73
C LEU A 563 -18.40 -22.36 -39.02
N LEU A 564 -19.39 -23.10 -38.54
CA LEU A 564 -20.81 -22.69 -38.66
C LEU A 564 -21.05 -21.37 -37.91
N ARG A 565 -20.49 -21.23 -36.70
CA ARG A 565 -20.58 -19.99 -35.92
C ARG A 565 -19.85 -18.83 -36.58
N ALA A 566 -18.79 -19.10 -37.31
CA ALA A 566 -18.09 -18.13 -38.16
C ALA A 566 -18.88 -17.75 -39.43
N GLY A 567 -20.08 -18.34 -39.68
CA GLY A 567 -20.96 -17.99 -40.78
C GLY A 567 -20.70 -18.73 -42.08
N LEU A 568 -20.02 -19.88 -42.03
CA LEU A 568 -19.75 -20.67 -43.23
C LEU A 568 -20.91 -21.63 -43.55
N THR A 569 -21.21 -21.78 -44.82
CA THR A 569 -22.21 -22.73 -45.30
C THR A 569 -21.68 -24.16 -45.28
N ALA A 570 -22.51 -25.16 -45.25
CA ALA A 570 -22.15 -26.57 -45.24
C ALA A 570 -21.25 -26.93 -46.44
N ARG A 571 -21.41 -26.29 -47.58
CA ARG A 571 -20.60 -26.49 -48.79
C ARG A 571 -19.16 -25.94 -48.59
N GLN A 572 -19.03 -24.80 -47.98
CA GLN A 572 -17.75 -24.16 -47.68
C GLN A 572 -16.97 -24.95 -46.59
N ILE A 573 -17.70 -25.49 -45.62
CA ILE A 573 -17.09 -26.32 -44.57
C ILE A 573 -16.51 -27.61 -45.14
N GLN A 574 -17.14 -28.19 -46.20
CA GLN A 574 -16.61 -29.38 -46.88
C GLN A 574 -15.33 -29.11 -47.68
N VAL A 575 -15.06 -27.87 -48.05
CA VAL A 575 -13.79 -27.48 -48.67
C VAL A 575 -12.66 -27.49 -47.63
N ILE A 576 -12.97 -27.04 -46.41
CA ILE A 576 -11.98 -26.89 -45.33
C ILE A 576 -11.73 -28.23 -44.59
N LEU A 577 -12.79 -29.02 -44.42
CA LEU A 577 -12.72 -30.26 -43.62
C LEU A 577 -13.21 -31.45 -44.46
N PRO A 578 -12.44 -32.54 -44.54
CA PRO A 578 -12.81 -33.74 -45.32
C PRO A 578 -13.86 -34.58 -44.57
N VAL A 579 -15.07 -34.01 -44.43
CA VAL A 579 -16.18 -34.68 -43.74
C VAL A 579 -17.23 -35.10 -44.80
N PRO A 580 -17.67 -36.39 -44.78
CA PRO A 580 -18.72 -36.84 -45.68
C PRO A 580 -20.00 -36.02 -45.54
N ARG A 581 -20.67 -35.69 -46.64
CA ARG A 581 -21.85 -34.84 -46.68
C ARG A 581 -22.96 -35.32 -45.70
N SER A 582 -23.17 -36.63 -45.64
CA SER A 582 -24.16 -37.22 -44.74
C SER A 582 -23.81 -37.08 -43.26
N THR A 583 -22.50 -37.09 -42.92
CA THR A 583 -21.99 -36.90 -41.56
C THR A 583 -22.07 -35.44 -41.16
N LEU A 584 -21.67 -34.55 -42.07
CA LEU A 584 -21.76 -33.11 -41.84
C LEU A 584 -23.22 -32.69 -41.61
N TRP A 585 -24.16 -33.12 -42.46
CA TRP A 585 -25.59 -32.83 -42.31
C TRP A 585 -26.15 -33.35 -40.97
N ARG A 586 -25.73 -34.51 -40.53
CA ARG A 586 -26.16 -35.08 -39.26
C ARG A 586 -25.68 -34.22 -38.07
N TRP A 587 -24.47 -33.72 -38.15
CA TRP A 587 -23.91 -32.84 -37.10
C TRP A 587 -24.60 -31.49 -37.10
N ILE A 588 -24.83 -30.87 -38.26
CA ILE A 588 -25.53 -29.61 -38.39
C ILE A 588 -26.97 -29.75 -37.88
N LYS A 589 -27.67 -30.79 -38.27
CA LYS A 589 -29.05 -31.05 -37.84
C LYS A 589 -29.15 -31.22 -36.32
N ARG A 590 -28.21 -31.95 -35.73
CA ARG A 590 -28.16 -32.15 -34.27
C ARG A 590 -27.92 -30.85 -33.50
N LEU A 591 -27.17 -29.92 -34.04
CA LEU A 591 -26.95 -28.62 -33.44
C LEU A 591 -28.15 -27.71 -33.62
N SER A 592 -28.77 -27.69 -34.81
CA SER A 592 -29.94 -26.85 -35.14
C SER A 592 -31.22 -27.23 -34.38
N GLU A 593 -31.37 -28.51 -34.02
CA GLU A 593 -32.50 -29.00 -33.20
C GLU A 593 -32.49 -28.45 -31.77
N THR A 594 -31.31 -28.10 -31.27
CA THR A 594 -31.11 -27.65 -29.88
C THR A 594 -30.87 -26.13 -29.79
N ASN A 595 -30.35 -25.52 -30.86
CA ASN A 595 -30.03 -24.08 -30.88
C ASN A 595 -30.18 -23.53 -32.33
N PRO A 596 -31.42 -23.18 -32.75
CA PRO A 596 -31.73 -22.79 -34.13
C PRO A 596 -31.04 -21.48 -34.57
N ASP A 597 -30.64 -20.62 -33.62
CA ASP A 597 -30.02 -19.32 -33.93
C ASP A 597 -28.54 -19.42 -34.36
N ILE A 598 -27.93 -20.60 -34.23
CA ILE A 598 -26.49 -20.81 -34.57
C ILE A 598 -26.34 -21.26 -36.03
N VAL A 599 -27.37 -21.77 -36.66
CA VAL A 599 -27.30 -22.39 -37.99
C VAL A 599 -28.21 -21.69 -38.98
N HIS A 600 -27.67 -20.82 -39.82
CA HIS A 600 -28.35 -20.38 -41.03
C HIS A 600 -28.25 -21.50 -42.08
N ILE A 601 -29.32 -22.25 -42.26
CA ILE A 601 -29.43 -23.27 -43.31
C ILE A 601 -29.88 -22.53 -44.57
N GLU A 602 -28.94 -22.09 -45.41
CA GLU A 602 -29.25 -21.89 -46.84
C GLU A 602 -29.08 -23.25 -47.52
N GLU A 603 -30.17 -23.70 -48.21
CA GLU A 603 -30.25 -24.93 -48.97
C GLU A 603 -29.20 -25.01 -50.12
#